data_42ca75ab715c105c378a61f77a5862e5
#
_entry.id   42ca75ab715c105c378a61f77a5862e5
#
_cell.length_a   1.000
_cell.length_b   1.000
_cell.length_c   1.000
_cell.angle_alpha   90.00
_cell.angle_beta   90.00
_cell.angle_gamma   90.00
#
_symmetry.space_group_name_H-M   'P 1'
#
loop_
_entity.id
_entity.type
_entity.pdbx_description
1 polymer ?
#
loop_
_entity_poly.entity_id
_entity_poly.type
_entity_poly.pdbx_seq_one_letter_code
_entity_poly.pdbx_strand_id
1 'polypeptide(L)'
;MAHRLDYSWLPIEYPDRGKQLYRKLIPLKGLLQKNYGKRLDCTLTSLACIFGEQYYSDIEGIALKYLYNGDKWGTNPLAVKAIMREFMRRWDVPGKPRSAYGKGVGWTWHTVKDIVSRNIPIVLNLWRDGRGYYKDHSVTIIGAEEYEQGRFLLVLDNWRETVSLIDYDKLCIISSINWIDK
;
A
#
# COMPACT_ATOMS: atom_id res chain seq x y z
N MET A 1 -13.31 13.47 -7.44
CA MET A 1 -14.24 13.06 -6.35
C MET A 1 -13.42 12.92 -5.07
N ALA A 2 -13.89 13.48 -3.95
CA ALA A 2 -13.23 13.28 -2.67
C ALA A 2 -13.47 11.82 -2.24
N HIS A 3 -12.41 11.06 -1.94
CA HIS A 3 -12.54 9.75 -1.35
C HIS A 3 -13.22 9.87 0.02
N ARG A 4 -14.33 9.16 0.21
CA ARG A 4 -14.98 9.08 1.51
C ARG A 4 -14.10 8.21 2.42
N LEU A 5 -13.65 8.78 3.53
CA LEU A 5 -12.94 8.02 4.56
C LEU A 5 -13.96 7.13 5.28
N ASP A 6 -13.71 5.82 5.24
CA ASP A 6 -14.48 4.85 6.00
C ASP A 6 -13.71 4.53 7.30
N TYR A 7 -14.28 4.96 8.42
CA TYR A 7 -13.72 4.72 9.76
C TYR A 7 -14.44 3.58 10.51
N SER A 8 -15.33 2.87 9.84
CA SER A 8 -16.25 1.90 10.48
C SER A 8 -15.53 0.73 11.18
N TRP A 9 -14.26 0.50 10.86
CA TRP A 9 -13.48 -0.60 11.42
C TRP A 9 -12.32 -0.15 12.32
N LEU A 10 -12.25 1.13 12.65
CA LEU A 10 -11.36 1.56 13.72
C LEU A 10 -11.76 0.86 15.00
N PRO A 11 -10.82 0.24 15.72
CA PRO A 11 -11.10 -0.35 17.00
C PRO A 11 -11.81 0.67 17.91
N ILE A 12 -12.84 0.23 18.60
CA ILE A 12 -13.58 1.01 19.60
C ILE A 12 -12.64 1.59 20.71
N GLU A 13 -11.41 1.07 20.78
CA GLU A 13 -10.35 1.48 21.70
C GLU A 13 -9.88 2.94 21.55
N TYR A 14 -10.25 3.62 20.42
CA TYR A 14 -9.86 5.01 20.17
C TYR A 14 -11.08 5.90 19.86
N PRO A 15 -12.07 5.98 20.74
CA PRO A 15 -13.23 6.85 20.53
C PRO A 15 -12.84 8.33 20.53
N ASP A 16 -11.83 8.71 21.32
CA ASP A 16 -11.19 10.02 21.32
C ASP A 16 -9.73 9.88 20.92
N ARG A 17 -9.37 10.42 19.76
CA ARG A 17 -7.99 10.40 19.25
C ARG A 17 -7.17 11.59 19.71
N GLY A 18 -7.79 12.48 20.47
CA GLY A 18 -7.20 13.75 20.82
C GLY A 18 -7.06 14.67 19.59
N LYS A 19 -6.22 15.69 19.74
CA LYS A 19 -5.98 16.67 18.68
C LYS A 19 -5.26 16.06 17.49
N GLN A 20 -5.73 16.39 16.28
CA GLN A 20 -5.04 16.04 15.04
C GLN A 20 -3.75 16.86 14.90
N LEU A 21 -2.61 16.20 14.78
CA LEU A 21 -1.28 16.80 14.68
C LEU A 21 -0.79 16.85 13.22
N TYR A 22 -1.21 15.89 12.39
CA TYR A 22 -0.82 15.81 11.00
C TYR A 22 -1.90 15.11 10.18
N ARG A 23 -2.09 15.56 8.95
CA ARG A 23 -2.91 14.87 7.95
C ARG A 23 -2.39 15.16 6.55
N LYS A 24 -2.27 14.11 5.77
CA LYS A 24 -2.01 14.18 4.33
C LYS A 24 -2.81 13.11 3.63
N LEU A 25 -3.44 13.47 2.51
CA LEU A 25 -4.13 12.54 1.62
C LEU A 25 -3.72 12.85 0.18
N ILE A 26 -3.33 11.82 -0.55
CA ILE A 26 -3.03 11.86 -1.98
C ILE A 26 -4.32 11.50 -2.72
N PRO A 27 -4.81 12.34 -3.65
CA PRO A 27 -6.02 12.05 -4.41
C PRO A 27 -5.74 10.97 -5.46
N LEU A 28 -5.84 9.71 -5.06
CA LEU A 28 -5.68 8.55 -5.92
C LEU A 28 -6.96 7.73 -5.94
N LYS A 29 -7.37 7.27 -7.12
CA LYS A 29 -8.53 6.39 -7.28
C LYS A 29 -8.18 4.97 -6.84
N GLY A 30 -9.00 4.39 -5.96
CA GLY A 30 -8.91 2.98 -5.61
C GLY A 30 -9.35 2.08 -6.75
N LEU A 31 -8.70 0.93 -6.86
CA LEU A 31 -9.08 -0.16 -7.75
C LEU A 31 -9.46 -1.37 -6.91
N LEU A 32 -10.50 -2.06 -7.35
CA LEU A 32 -10.88 -3.33 -6.75
C LEU A 32 -10.05 -4.47 -7.34
N GLN A 33 -9.65 -5.40 -6.52
CA GLN A 33 -9.00 -6.63 -6.92
C GLN A 33 -9.95 -7.42 -7.84
N LYS A 34 -9.54 -7.64 -9.11
CA LYS A 34 -10.44 -8.14 -10.16
C LYS A 34 -11.05 -9.50 -9.87
N ASN A 35 -10.37 -10.32 -9.11
CA ASN A 35 -10.76 -11.70 -8.80
C ASN A 35 -10.69 -11.98 -7.31
N TYR A 36 -11.16 -11.06 -6.50
CA TYR A 36 -11.18 -11.21 -5.05
C TYR A 36 -11.74 -12.58 -4.63
N GLY A 37 -10.99 -13.30 -3.81
CA GLY A 37 -11.30 -14.66 -3.38
C GLY A 37 -10.94 -15.76 -4.39
N LYS A 38 -10.52 -15.44 -5.61
CA LYS A 38 -10.09 -16.41 -6.65
C LYS A 38 -8.62 -16.24 -7.05
N ARG A 39 -8.06 -15.05 -6.93
CA ARG A 39 -6.66 -14.76 -7.27
C ARG A 39 -6.00 -13.92 -6.21
N LEU A 40 -4.70 -14.15 -6.00
CA LEU A 40 -3.86 -13.43 -5.03
C LEU A 40 -3.11 -12.28 -5.74
N ASP A 41 -3.86 -11.32 -6.29
CA ASP A 41 -3.36 -10.23 -7.14
C ASP A 41 -3.33 -8.86 -6.45
N CYS A 42 -3.40 -8.81 -5.12
CA CYS A 42 -3.42 -7.57 -4.34
C CYS A 42 -2.24 -6.63 -4.64
N THR A 43 -1.03 -7.19 -4.83
CA THR A 43 0.15 -6.40 -5.20
C THR A 43 0.01 -5.80 -6.59
N LEU A 44 -0.52 -6.56 -7.56
CA LEU A 44 -0.72 -6.08 -8.93
C LEU A 44 -1.75 -4.96 -8.96
N THR A 45 -2.83 -5.13 -8.21
CA THR A 45 -3.88 -4.11 -8.06
C THR A 45 -3.32 -2.84 -7.41
N SER A 46 -2.50 -2.97 -6.36
CA SER A 46 -1.82 -1.82 -5.74
C SER A 46 -0.87 -1.10 -6.71
N LEU A 47 -0.14 -1.83 -7.54
CA LEU A 47 0.70 -1.23 -8.58
C LEU A 47 -0.14 -0.56 -9.67
N ALA A 48 -1.26 -1.16 -10.07
CA ALA A 48 -2.19 -0.57 -11.03
C ALA A 48 -2.86 0.69 -10.48
N CYS A 49 -3.10 0.80 -9.18
CA CYS A 49 -3.52 2.06 -8.54
C CYS A 49 -2.49 3.19 -8.76
N ILE A 50 -1.20 2.87 -8.75
CA ILE A 50 -0.11 3.84 -8.88
C ILE A 50 0.17 4.20 -10.34
N PHE A 51 0.23 3.21 -11.22
CA PHE A 51 0.62 3.38 -12.62
C PHE A 51 -0.57 3.64 -13.56
N GLY A 52 -1.77 3.24 -13.15
CA GLY A 52 -3.00 3.31 -13.93
C GLY A 52 -3.58 1.92 -14.21
N GLU A 53 -4.91 1.83 -14.13
CA GLU A 53 -5.66 0.58 -14.31
C GLU A 53 -5.43 -0.08 -15.69
N GLN A 54 -5.25 0.73 -16.72
CA GLN A 54 -5.00 0.27 -18.09
C GLN A 54 -3.72 -0.58 -18.21
N TYR A 55 -2.79 -0.44 -17.29
CA TYR A 55 -1.51 -1.19 -17.28
C TYR A 55 -1.56 -2.48 -16.46
N TYR A 56 -2.72 -2.86 -15.91
CA TYR A 56 -2.81 -4.07 -15.07
C TYR A 56 -2.24 -5.31 -15.76
N SER A 57 -2.63 -5.56 -17.03
CA SER A 57 -2.17 -6.74 -17.77
C SER A 57 -0.65 -6.71 -18.05
N ASP A 58 -0.10 -5.53 -18.27
CA ASP A 58 1.35 -5.36 -18.46
C ASP A 58 2.12 -5.63 -17.18
N ILE A 59 1.61 -5.12 -16.04
CA ILE A 59 2.17 -5.38 -14.72
C ILE A 59 2.12 -6.88 -14.41
N GLU A 60 1.01 -7.56 -14.71
CA GLU A 60 0.86 -9.00 -14.55
C GLU A 60 1.87 -9.76 -15.41
N GLY A 61 2.00 -9.41 -16.69
CA GLY A 61 2.96 -10.03 -17.61
C GLY A 61 4.41 -9.86 -17.15
N ILE A 62 4.75 -8.73 -16.51
CA ILE A 62 6.05 -8.54 -15.90
C ILE A 62 6.18 -9.40 -14.64
N ALA A 63 5.17 -9.41 -13.76
CA ALA A 63 5.19 -10.13 -12.49
C ALA A 63 5.38 -11.64 -12.67
N LEU A 64 4.84 -12.22 -13.74
CA LEU A 64 5.03 -13.64 -14.09
C LEU A 64 6.51 -14.01 -14.25
N LYS A 65 7.36 -13.10 -14.73
CA LYS A 65 8.81 -13.32 -14.82
C LYS A 65 9.49 -13.37 -13.45
N TYR A 66 8.84 -12.84 -12.42
CA TYR A 66 9.32 -12.79 -11.04
C TYR A 66 8.56 -13.78 -10.14
N LEU A 67 8.15 -14.91 -10.68
CA LEU A 67 7.49 -16.01 -9.98
C LEU A 67 6.15 -15.63 -9.36
N TYR A 68 5.47 -14.61 -9.88
CA TYR A 68 4.07 -14.38 -9.51
C TYR A 68 3.22 -15.59 -9.85
N ASN A 69 2.36 -15.98 -8.91
CA ASN A 69 1.34 -17.01 -9.14
C ASN A 69 0.05 -16.62 -8.42
N GLY A 70 -0.90 -16.09 -9.17
CA GLY A 70 -2.17 -15.61 -8.65
C GLY A 70 -3.03 -16.68 -7.99
N ASP A 71 -2.82 -17.96 -8.30
CA ASP A 71 -3.66 -19.07 -7.81
C ASP A 71 -3.07 -19.73 -6.54
N LYS A 72 -1.79 -19.51 -6.25
CA LYS A 72 -1.10 -20.21 -5.17
C LYS A 72 -0.54 -19.31 -4.06
N TRP A 73 0.25 -18.29 -4.39
CA TRP A 73 0.97 -17.48 -3.38
C TRP A 73 1.09 -16.00 -3.70
N GLY A 74 0.51 -15.52 -4.81
CA GLY A 74 0.56 -14.11 -5.18
C GLY A 74 1.95 -13.64 -5.61
N THR A 75 2.27 -12.38 -5.31
CA THR A 75 3.56 -11.75 -5.64
C THR A 75 4.50 -11.84 -4.45
N ASN A 76 5.73 -12.30 -4.68
CA ASN A 76 6.79 -12.20 -3.69
C ASN A 76 7.11 -10.71 -3.43
N PRO A 77 6.96 -10.20 -2.22
CA PRO A 77 7.21 -8.79 -1.90
C PRO A 77 8.64 -8.32 -2.17
N LEU A 78 9.62 -9.21 -2.15
CA LEU A 78 11.00 -8.87 -2.54
C LEU A 78 11.12 -8.58 -4.04
N ALA A 79 10.20 -9.08 -4.86
CA ALA A 79 10.16 -8.85 -6.30
C ALA A 79 9.50 -7.52 -6.70
N VAL A 80 8.74 -6.88 -5.81
CA VAL A 80 7.94 -5.69 -6.15
C VAL A 80 8.79 -4.58 -6.75
N LYS A 81 9.95 -4.28 -6.16
CA LYS A 81 10.90 -3.29 -6.70
C LYS A 81 11.40 -3.62 -8.10
N ALA A 82 11.64 -4.90 -8.38
CA ALA A 82 12.10 -5.36 -9.70
C ALA A 82 10.98 -5.21 -10.74
N ILE A 83 9.76 -5.57 -10.37
CA ILE A 83 8.56 -5.39 -11.21
C ILE A 83 8.38 -3.90 -11.54
N MET A 84 8.41 -3.02 -10.52
CA MET A 84 8.33 -1.58 -10.73
C MET A 84 9.42 -1.06 -11.66
N ARG A 85 10.68 -1.49 -11.47
CA ARG A 85 11.81 -1.08 -12.31
C ARG A 85 11.61 -1.48 -13.76
N GLU A 86 11.21 -2.73 -14.01
CA GLU A 86 10.97 -3.20 -15.38
C GLU A 86 9.82 -2.47 -16.04
N PHE A 87 8.72 -2.25 -15.30
CA PHE A 87 7.58 -1.46 -15.76
C PHE A 87 8.01 -0.04 -16.14
N MET A 88 8.66 0.68 -15.22
CA MET A 88 9.09 2.05 -15.43
C MET A 88 10.02 2.19 -16.65
N ARG A 89 10.96 1.25 -16.81
CA ARG A 89 11.83 1.20 -17.99
C ARG A 89 11.04 0.99 -19.29
N ARG A 90 10.03 0.13 -19.28
CA ARG A 90 9.25 -0.23 -20.46
C ARG A 90 8.34 0.91 -20.93
N TRP A 91 7.81 1.69 -20.02
CA TRP A 91 6.88 2.80 -20.29
C TRP A 91 7.49 4.18 -20.06
N ASP A 92 8.81 4.26 -19.95
CA ASP A 92 9.56 5.52 -19.75
C ASP A 92 8.99 6.37 -18.60
N VAL A 93 8.62 5.71 -17.49
CA VAL A 93 8.13 6.39 -16.30
C VAL A 93 9.29 7.00 -15.53
N PRO A 94 9.30 8.32 -15.28
CA PRO A 94 10.41 8.98 -14.58
C PRO A 94 10.49 8.59 -13.10
N GLY A 95 11.71 8.61 -12.55
CA GLY A 95 12.00 8.34 -11.15
C GLY A 95 12.77 7.04 -10.92
N LYS A 96 12.94 6.69 -9.65
CA LYS A 96 13.66 5.47 -9.24
C LYS A 96 12.82 4.64 -8.27
N PRO A 97 12.57 3.35 -8.53
CA PRO A 97 11.86 2.49 -7.59
C PRO A 97 12.72 2.23 -6.35
N ARG A 98 12.14 2.42 -5.19
CA ARG A 98 12.74 2.20 -3.87
C ARG A 98 11.97 1.14 -3.11
N SER A 99 12.65 0.48 -2.20
CA SER A 99 12.05 -0.45 -1.23
C SER A 99 12.74 -0.32 0.12
N ALA A 100 11.95 -0.51 1.18
CA ALA A 100 12.46 -0.63 2.53
C ALA A 100 11.73 -1.78 3.24
N TYR A 101 12.45 -2.57 4.00
CA TYR A 101 11.97 -3.79 4.62
C TYR A 101 12.08 -3.71 6.15
N GLY A 102 11.05 -4.15 6.85
CA GLY A 102 11.00 -4.16 8.30
C GLY A 102 10.58 -2.79 8.89
N LYS A 103 9.36 -2.74 9.42
CA LYS A 103 8.89 -1.57 10.17
C LYS A 103 9.76 -1.35 11.41
N GLY A 104 10.16 -0.11 11.65
CA GLY A 104 11.02 0.27 12.77
C GLY A 104 12.52 0.09 12.51
N VAL A 105 12.91 -0.70 11.51
CA VAL A 105 14.32 -0.93 11.14
C VAL A 105 14.64 -0.28 9.79
N GLY A 106 13.99 -0.74 8.72
CA GLY A 106 14.21 -0.23 7.37
C GLY A 106 13.29 0.93 7.00
N TRP A 107 12.12 1.03 7.63
CA TRP A 107 11.18 2.14 7.44
C TRP A 107 10.44 2.49 8.73
N THR A 108 10.08 3.76 8.86
CA THR A 108 9.46 4.32 10.07
C THR A 108 8.26 5.18 9.72
N TRP A 109 7.56 5.67 10.73
CA TRP A 109 6.53 6.68 10.56
C TRP A 109 7.04 7.93 9.82
N HIS A 110 8.24 8.39 10.14
CA HIS A 110 8.86 9.53 9.45
C HIS A 110 9.11 9.24 7.97
N THR A 111 9.54 8.02 7.63
CA THR A 111 9.70 7.59 6.24
C THR A 111 8.40 7.72 5.46
N VAL A 112 7.29 7.23 6.03
CA VAL A 112 5.98 7.34 5.39
C VAL A 112 5.55 8.79 5.25
N LYS A 113 5.66 9.59 6.33
CA LYS A 113 5.30 11.03 6.30
C LYS A 113 6.07 11.78 5.23
N ASP A 114 7.38 11.57 5.12
CA ASP A 114 8.21 12.20 4.10
C ASP A 114 7.72 11.85 2.69
N ILE A 115 7.52 10.57 2.40
CA ILE A 115 7.12 10.11 1.08
C ILE A 115 5.72 10.65 0.70
N VAL A 116 4.72 10.53 1.58
CA VAL A 116 3.37 10.99 1.29
C VAL A 116 3.27 12.52 1.23
N SER A 117 4.12 13.26 1.96
CA SER A 117 4.17 14.72 1.88
C SER A 117 4.54 15.21 0.48
N ARG A 118 5.35 14.44 -0.24
CA ARG A 118 5.74 14.68 -1.64
C ARG A 118 4.71 14.19 -2.66
N ASN A 119 3.50 13.80 -2.23
CA ASN A 119 2.44 13.21 -3.06
C ASN A 119 2.85 11.90 -3.75
N ILE A 120 3.66 11.08 -3.09
CA ILE A 120 4.11 9.80 -3.62
C ILE A 120 3.34 8.69 -2.92
N PRO A 121 2.51 7.90 -3.64
CA PRO A 121 1.85 6.73 -3.08
C PRO A 121 2.84 5.60 -2.84
N ILE A 122 2.51 4.72 -1.89
CA ILE A 122 3.41 3.65 -1.43
C ILE A 122 2.67 2.32 -1.51
N VAL A 123 3.27 1.28 -2.08
CA VAL A 123 2.79 -0.09 -1.92
C VAL A 123 3.29 -0.63 -0.58
N LEU A 124 2.39 -0.98 0.31
CA LEU A 124 2.68 -1.65 1.58
C LEU A 124 2.36 -3.15 1.43
N ASN A 125 3.36 -4.00 1.66
CA ASN A 125 3.18 -5.44 1.74
C ASN A 125 3.22 -5.88 3.21
N LEU A 126 2.19 -6.57 3.65
CA LEU A 126 2.01 -7.09 5.00
C LEU A 126 2.21 -8.61 4.98
N TRP A 127 3.14 -9.11 5.79
CA TRP A 127 3.43 -10.53 5.89
C TRP A 127 3.10 -11.05 7.28
N ARG A 128 2.33 -12.11 7.34
CA ARG A 128 2.04 -12.84 8.58
C ARG A 128 1.63 -11.93 9.73
N ASP A 129 0.84 -10.89 9.43
CA ASP A 129 0.22 -10.11 10.49
C ASP A 129 -0.84 -10.98 11.18
N GLY A 130 -0.39 -11.86 12.07
CA GLY A 130 -1.24 -12.83 12.76
C GLY A 130 -2.25 -12.20 13.72
N ARG A 131 -2.22 -10.89 13.88
CA ARG A 131 -3.13 -10.10 14.72
C ARG A 131 -3.93 -9.06 13.95
N GLY A 132 -3.59 -8.85 12.66
CA GLY A 132 -4.18 -7.79 11.85
C GLY A 132 -5.30 -8.27 10.93
N TYR A 133 -6.09 -7.31 10.50
CA TYR A 133 -7.17 -7.49 9.52
C TYR A 133 -6.63 -7.91 8.13
N TYR A 134 -5.40 -7.50 7.81
CA TYR A 134 -4.72 -7.78 6.54
C TYR A 134 -3.63 -8.85 6.71
N LYS A 135 -4.01 -10.11 6.63
CA LYS A 135 -3.05 -11.22 6.64
C LYS A 135 -2.54 -11.45 5.22
N ASP A 136 -1.20 -11.43 5.03
CA ASP A 136 -0.54 -11.69 3.73
C ASP A 136 -1.18 -10.88 2.57
N HIS A 137 -1.26 -9.57 2.76
CA HIS A 137 -1.96 -8.66 1.84
C HIS A 137 -1.09 -7.48 1.42
N SER A 138 -1.42 -6.89 0.28
CA SER A 138 -0.79 -5.66 -0.22
C SER A 138 -1.83 -4.58 -0.41
N VAL A 139 -1.52 -3.39 0.07
CA VAL A 139 -2.37 -2.20 0.00
C VAL A 139 -1.58 -1.00 -0.54
N THR A 140 -2.28 0.02 -1.00
CA THR A 140 -1.65 1.28 -1.43
C THR A 140 -1.83 2.34 -0.35
N ILE A 141 -0.75 2.78 0.30
CA ILE A 141 -0.79 3.94 1.19
C ILE A 141 -0.93 5.19 0.32
N ILE A 142 -1.97 5.95 0.58
CA ILE A 142 -2.27 7.22 -0.08
C ILE A 142 -2.27 8.40 0.89
N GLY A 143 -1.90 8.16 2.14
CA GLY A 143 -1.85 9.23 3.13
C GLY A 143 -1.50 8.75 4.52
N ALA A 144 -1.44 9.71 5.43
CA ALA A 144 -1.15 9.46 6.83
C ALA A 144 -1.85 10.49 7.71
N GLU A 145 -2.30 10.06 8.88
CA GLU A 145 -2.86 10.90 9.93
C GLU A 145 -2.15 10.62 11.25
N GLU A 146 -1.84 11.67 11.99
CA GLU A 146 -1.25 11.60 13.32
C GLU A 146 -2.13 12.39 14.29
N TYR A 147 -2.44 11.76 15.40
CA TYR A 147 -3.18 12.33 16.52
C TYR A 147 -2.36 12.20 17.80
N GLU A 148 -2.77 12.87 18.86
CA GLU A 148 -2.12 12.74 20.17
C GLU A 148 -2.10 11.27 20.65
N GLN A 149 -3.11 10.48 20.28
CA GLN A 149 -3.29 9.10 20.73
C GLN A 149 -3.10 8.03 19.66
N GLY A 150 -2.47 8.35 18.51
CA GLY A 150 -2.19 7.31 17.52
C GLY A 150 -1.82 7.82 16.13
N ARG A 151 -1.27 6.91 15.34
CA ARG A 151 -0.78 7.14 13.98
C ARG A 151 -1.45 6.19 13.01
N PHE A 152 -2.02 6.71 11.94
CA PHE A 152 -2.83 5.94 11.01
C PHE A 152 -2.36 6.13 9.57
N LEU A 153 -2.25 5.02 8.85
CA LEU A 153 -2.04 5.01 7.41
C LEU A 153 -3.40 5.05 6.72
N LEU A 154 -3.56 5.95 5.75
CA LEU A 154 -4.71 6.00 4.86
C LEU A 154 -4.41 5.12 3.65
N VAL A 155 -5.19 4.07 3.44
CA VAL A 155 -4.88 3.07 2.42
C VAL A 155 -6.06 2.78 1.48
N LEU A 156 -5.73 2.39 0.26
CA LEU A 156 -6.64 1.69 -0.65
C LEU A 156 -6.34 0.20 -0.47
N ASP A 157 -7.31 -0.53 0.08
CA ASP A 157 -7.10 -1.93 0.48
C ASP A 157 -7.42 -2.94 -0.63
N ASN A 158 -7.82 -2.47 -1.78
CA ASN A 158 -8.18 -3.27 -2.96
C ASN A 158 -9.43 -4.17 -2.77
N TRP A 159 -10.06 -4.12 -1.62
CA TRP A 159 -11.30 -4.83 -1.33
C TRP A 159 -12.51 -3.92 -1.36
N ARG A 160 -12.27 -2.60 -1.24
CA ARG A 160 -13.29 -1.55 -1.21
C ARG A 160 -12.86 -0.37 -2.06
N GLU A 161 -13.81 0.39 -2.55
CA GLU A 161 -13.54 1.66 -3.26
C GLU A 161 -13.25 2.82 -2.31
N THR A 162 -13.43 2.61 -1.02
CA THR A 162 -13.24 3.61 0.03
C THR A 162 -11.83 3.55 0.62
N VAL A 163 -11.38 4.67 1.19
CA VAL A 163 -10.13 4.72 1.93
C VAL A 163 -10.32 4.04 3.28
N SER A 164 -9.44 3.12 3.58
CA SER A 164 -9.37 2.40 4.84
C SER A 164 -8.24 2.94 5.72
N LEU A 165 -8.29 2.68 7.02
CA LEU A 165 -7.27 3.08 7.99
C LEU A 165 -6.54 1.86 8.54
N ILE A 166 -5.23 1.98 8.64
CA ILE A 166 -4.40 1.00 9.35
C ILE A 166 -3.72 1.70 10.52
N ASP A 167 -3.89 1.17 11.71
CA ASP A 167 -3.16 1.62 12.90
C ASP A 167 -1.67 1.28 12.71
N TYR A 168 -0.85 2.34 12.48
CA TYR A 168 0.58 2.18 12.27
C TYR A 168 1.26 1.53 13.48
N ASP A 169 0.85 1.85 14.68
CA ASP A 169 1.52 1.39 15.90
C ASP A 169 1.31 -0.11 16.13
N LYS A 170 0.18 -0.65 15.66
CA LYS A 170 -0.17 -2.08 15.71
C LYS A 170 0.37 -2.91 14.54
N LEU A 171 0.92 -2.27 13.49
CA LEU A 171 1.48 -2.99 12.35
C LEU A 171 2.64 -3.91 12.75
N CYS A 172 2.66 -5.10 12.17
CA CYS A 172 3.74 -6.07 12.31
C CYS A 172 5.08 -5.53 11.76
N ILE A 173 6.18 -5.95 12.39
CA ILE A 173 7.55 -5.63 11.93
C ILE A 173 7.81 -6.25 10.55
N ILE A 174 7.23 -7.42 10.25
CA ILE A 174 7.43 -8.13 8.99
C ILE A 174 6.55 -7.49 7.90
N SER A 175 7.07 -6.42 7.32
CA SER A 175 6.40 -5.66 6.27
C SER A 175 7.41 -4.98 5.36
N SER A 176 7.00 -4.60 4.17
CA SER A 176 7.82 -3.79 3.28
C SER A 176 7.03 -2.66 2.65
N ILE A 177 7.71 -1.57 2.34
CA ILE A 177 7.17 -0.47 1.56
C ILE A 177 7.94 -0.32 0.26
N ASN A 178 7.23 0.03 -0.82
CA ASN A 178 7.79 0.26 -2.14
C ASN A 178 7.20 1.54 -2.73
N TRP A 179 8.04 2.41 -3.29
CA TRP A 179 7.62 3.70 -3.86
C TRP A 179 8.50 4.13 -5.03
N ILE A 180 8.09 5.17 -5.75
CA ILE A 180 8.86 5.80 -6.81
C ILE A 180 9.43 7.11 -6.26
N ASP A 181 10.74 7.17 -6.14
CA ASP A 181 11.45 8.39 -5.76
C ASP A 181 11.65 9.25 -7.02
N LYS A 182 11.07 10.45 -7.00
CA LYS A 182 11.09 11.41 -8.11
C LYS A 182 12.18 12.44 -7.94
#